data_96bda497e75a855614432628ab594f24
#
_entry.id   96bda497e75a855614432628ab594f24
#
_cell.length_a   1.000
_cell.length_b   1.000
_cell.length_c   1.000
_cell.angle_alpha   90.00
_cell.angle_beta   90.00
_cell.angle_gamma   90.00
#
_symmetry.space_group_name_H-M   'P 1'
#
loop_
_entity.id
_entity.type
_entity.pdbx_description
1 polymer ?
#
loop_
_entity_poly.entity_id
_entity_poly.type
_entity_poly.pdbx_seq_one_letter_code
_entity_poly.pdbx_strand_id
1 'polypeptide(L)'
;MKPYQEVVDELSHFPEHIAQVSSLLNERGLAFQPSEEDWSVYMVVAHLKNCERFFYQRILRISQEENPTVMGFGPEDAPPFSDLPFSAVVDGFRLARQQVVDLLRDLTEADLQRPANHEVTGQTSIPSEAQRFSDHDAEHLQQIHDLVAKWQILEQE
;
A
#
# COMPACT_ATOMS: atom_id res chain seq x y z
N MET A 1 17.89 6.05 5.59
CA MET A 1 16.52 5.62 5.98
C MET A 1 15.88 6.71 6.82
N LYS A 2 14.62 7.04 6.57
CA LYS A 2 13.90 8.05 7.35
C LYS A 2 13.66 7.56 8.78
N PRO A 3 13.53 8.48 9.76
CA PRO A 3 13.12 8.10 11.11
C PRO A 3 11.82 7.31 11.10
N TYR A 4 11.73 6.30 11.96
CA TYR A 4 10.57 5.39 12.02
C TYR A 4 9.24 6.13 12.17
N GLN A 5 9.17 7.11 13.08
CA GLN A 5 7.93 7.85 13.31
C GLN A 5 7.49 8.65 12.07
N GLU A 6 8.44 9.20 11.32
CA GLU A 6 8.15 9.89 10.07
C GLU A 6 7.57 8.93 9.03
N VAL A 7 8.13 7.73 8.92
CA VAL A 7 7.63 6.69 8.00
C VAL A 7 6.21 6.28 8.38
N VAL A 8 5.94 6.06 9.66
CA VAL A 8 4.60 5.69 10.14
C VAL A 8 3.59 6.80 9.87
N ASP A 9 3.98 8.06 10.05
CA ASP A 9 3.13 9.20 9.71
C ASP A 9 2.82 9.26 8.22
N GLU A 10 3.79 9.03 7.35
CA GLU A 10 3.58 8.95 5.90
C GLU A 10 2.59 7.84 5.55
N LEU A 11 2.77 6.66 6.13
CA LEU A 11 1.85 5.53 5.95
C LEU A 11 0.42 5.89 6.35
N SER A 12 0.27 6.63 7.46
CA SER A 12 -1.05 7.01 7.98
C SER A 12 -1.78 8.01 7.08
N HIS A 13 -1.05 8.89 6.38
CA HIS A 13 -1.65 9.92 5.53
C HIS A 13 -1.89 9.45 4.09
N PHE A 14 -1.29 8.33 3.69
CA PHE A 14 -1.34 7.88 2.32
C PHE A 14 -2.76 7.66 1.77
N PRO A 15 -3.72 7.03 2.51
CA PRO A 15 -5.08 6.86 1.98
C PRO A 15 -5.76 8.18 1.61
N GLU A 16 -5.47 9.27 2.31
CA GLU A 16 -6.03 10.59 1.97
C GLU A 16 -5.42 11.15 0.67
N HIS A 17 -4.14 10.90 0.43
CA HIS A 17 -3.51 11.27 -0.85
C HIS A 17 -4.18 10.52 -2.01
N ILE A 18 -4.44 9.23 -1.84
CA ILE A 18 -5.15 8.41 -2.83
C ILE A 18 -6.56 8.97 -3.08
N ALA A 19 -7.30 9.30 -2.02
CA ALA A 19 -8.65 9.84 -2.14
C ALA A 19 -8.65 11.20 -2.86
N GLN A 20 -7.70 12.08 -2.55
CA GLN A 20 -7.59 13.39 -3.17
C GLN A 20 -7.30 13.30 -4.67
N VAL A 21 -6.32 12.49 -5.06
CA VAL A 21 -5.95 12.33 -6.47
C VAL A 21 -7.09 11.67 -7.24
N SER A 22 -7.71 10.64 -6.66
CA SER A 22 -8.83 9.92 -7.29
C SER A 22 -10.07 10.78 -7.45
N SER A 23 -10.28 11.79 -6.60
CA SER A 23 -11.42 12.68 -6.68
C SER A 23 -11.44 13.54 -7.96
N LEU A 24 -10.31 13.61 -8.67
CA LEU A 24 -10.22 14.28 -9.96
C LEU A 24 -10.89 13.50 -11.10
N LEU A 25 -11.29 12.26 -10.85
CA LEU A 25 -11.77 11.32 -11.85
C LEU A 25 -13.27 11.01 -11.66
N ASN A 26 -13.99 10.90 -12.78
CA ASN A 26 -15.33 10.30 -12.80
C ASN A 26 -15.21 8.77 -12.93
N GLU A 27 -16.34 8.07 -13.01
CA GLU A 27 -16.35 6.61 -13.11
C GLU A 27 -15.55 6.09 -14.31
N ARG A 28 -15.65 6.77 -15.44
CA ARG A 28 -14.91 6.40 -16.67
C ARG A 28 -13.41 6.58 -16.46
N GLY A 29 -12.99 7.67 -15.81
CA GLY A 29 -11.59 7.92 -15.49
C GLY A 29 -11.02 6.89 -14.51
N LEU A 30 -11.80 6.50 -13.52
CA LEU A 30 -11.40 5.44 -12.56
C LEU A 30 -11.20 4.09 -13.23
N ALA A 31 -11.96 3.79 -14.27
CA ALA A 31 -11.90 2.51 -15.01
C ALA A 31 -10.92 2.56 -16.19
N PHE A 32 -10.34 3.70 -16.48
CA PHE A 32 -9.48 3.88 -17.66
C PHE A 32 -8.20 3.03 -17.55
N GLN A 33 -7.98 2.19 -18.57
CA GLN A 33 -6.75 1.42 -18.77
C GLN A 33 -6.12 1.90 -20.08
N PRO A 34 -4.88 2.42 -20.06
CA PRO A 34 -4.19 2.81 -21.28
C PRO A 34 -4.05 1.66 -22.28
N SER A 35 -3.90 0.44 -21.79
CA SER A 35 -3.91 -0.81 -22.58
C SER A 35 -4.56 -1.92 -21.76
N GLU A 36 -4.78 -3.08 -22.38
CA GLU A 36 -5.35 -4.24 -21.69
C GLU A 36 -4.46 -4.77 -20.55
N GLU A 37 -3.15 -4.60 -20.69
CA GLU A 37 -2.18 -5.03 -19.67
C GLU A 37 -1.98 -4.01 -18.55
N ASP A 38 -2.39 -2.76 -18.77
CA ASP A 38 -2.22 -1.70 -17.78
C ASP A 38 -3.38 -1.72 -16.77
N TRP A 39 -3.06 -1.30 -15.55
CA TRP A 39 -4.10 -1.14 -14.51
C TRP A 39 -4.77 0.22 -14.62
N SER A 40 -6.04 0.25 -14.26
CA SER A 40 -6.78 1.48 -13.98
C SER A 40 -6.49 1.98 -12.56
N VAL A 41 -6.90 3.21 -12.25
CA VAL A 41 -6.82 3.72 -10.87
C VAL A 41 -7.62 2.82 -9.92
N TYR A 42 -8.81 2.38 -10.31
CA TYR A 42 -9.60 1.44 -9.52
C TYR A 42 -8.79 0.19 -9.18
N MET A 43 -8.13 -0.39 -10.17
CA MET A 43 -7.34 -1.61 -9.99
C MET A 43 -6.16 -1.39 -9.04
N VAL A 44 -5.48 -0.26 -9.16
CA VAL A 44 -4.35 0.08 -8.26
C VAL A 44 -4.84 0.16 -6.82
N VAL A 45 -5.92 0.85 -6.57
CA VAL A 45 -6.45 1.03 -5.19
C VAL A 45 -6.97 -0.31 -4.63
N ALA A 46 -7.62 -1.14 -5.45
CA ALA A 46 -8.03 -2.48 -5.04
C ALA A 46 -6.82 -3.34 -4.64
N HIS A 47 -5.75 -3.29 -5.42
CA HIS A 47 -4.50 -3.98 -5.10
C HIS A 47 -3.90 -3.47 -3.78
N LEU A 48 -3.84 -2.15 -3.58
CA LEU A 48 -3.33 -1.55 -2.35
C LEU A 48 -4.12 -2.03 -1.12
N LYS A 49 -5.43 -2.03 -1.21
CA LYS A 49 -6.29 -2.57 -0.15
C LYS A 49 -5.95 -4.02 0.15
N ASN A 50 -5.79 -4.84 -0.88
CA ASN A 50 -5.52 -6.27 -0.73
C ASN A 50 -4.10 -6.54 -0.19
N CYS A 51 -3.17 -5.61 -0.34
CA CYS A 51 -1.82 -5.71 0.23
C CYS A 51 -1.80 -5.59 1.76
N GLU A 52 -2.75 -4.85 2.33
CA GLU A 52 -2.70 -4.47 3.74
C GLU A 52 -2.67 -5.67 4.69
N ARG A 53 -3.40 -6.75 4.39
CA ARG A 53 -3.38 -7.95 5.23
C ARG A 53 -2.00 -8.59 5.31
N PHE A 54 -1.23 -8.52 4.22
CA PHE A 54 0.14 -9.05 4.18
C PHE A 54 1.08 -8.16 4.99
N PHE A 55 0.93 -6.85 4.89
CA PHE A 55 1.69 -5.91 5.71
C PHE A 55 1.42 -6.13 7.20
N TYR A 56 0.16 -6.23 7.57
CA TYR A 56 -0.24 -6.47 8.96
C TYR A 56 0.36 -7.78 9.50
N GLN A 57 0.17 -8.87 8.78
CA GLN A 57 0.67 -10.19 9.19
C GLN A 57 2.20 -10.21 9.30
N ARG A 58 2.89 -9.54 8.38
CA ARG A 58 4.35 -9.47 8.39
C ARG A 58 4.87 -8.78 9.65
N ILE A 59 4.34 -7.62 9.98
CA ILE A 59 4.72 -6.89 11.18
C ILE A 59 4.40 -7.70 12.44
N LEU A 60 3.21 -8.30 12.48
CA LEU A 60 2.80 -9.12 13.61
C LEU A 60 3.75 -10.29 13.83
N ARG A 61 4.11 -11.01 12.77
CA ARG A 61 5.05 -12.13 12.84
C ARG A 61 6.43 -11.70 13.37
N ILE A 62 6.96 -10.60 12.86
CA ILE A 62 8.27 -10.10 13.33
C ILE A 62 8.21 -9.74 14.80
N SER A 63 7.09 -9.18 15.27
CA SER A 63 6.92 -8.80 16.67
C SER A 63 6.71 -9.97 17.62
N GLN A 64 6.31 -11.14 17.12
CA GLN A 64 5.93 -12.29 17.97
C GLN A 64 6.81 -13.52 17.82
N GLU A 65 7.45 -13.73 16.68
CA GLU A 65 8.25 -14.92 16.39
C GLU A 65 9.74 -14.63 16.53
N GLU A 66 10.53 -15.68 16.78
CA GLU A 66 11.98 -15.56 16.82
C GLU A 66 12.56 -15.61 15.41
N ASN A 67 13.18 -14.50 14.99
CA ASN A 67 13.87 -14.38 13.70
C ASN A 67 13.10 -15.04 12.54
N PRO A 68 11.84 -14.66 12.31
CA PRO A 68 11.03 -15.30 11.27
C PRO A 68 11.55 -14.96 9.88
N THR A 69 11.25 -15.82 8.92
CA THR A 69 11.41 -15.50 7.49
C THR A 69 10.09 -15.02 6.94
N VAL A 70 10.06 -13.81 6.45
CA VAL A 70 8.87 -13.22 5.79
C VAL A 70 8.98 -13.39 4.29
N MET A 71 7.83 -13.66 3.67
CA MET A 71 7.75 -13.98 2.26
C MET A 71 7.32 -12.75 1.45
N GLY A 72 7.81 -12.66 0.23
CA GLY A 72 7.29 -11.70 -0.74
C GLY A 72 5.89 -12.11 -1.19
N PHE A 73 5.15 -11.15 -1.73
CA PHE A 73 3.87 -11.41 -2.37
C PHE A 73 3.73 -10.49 -3.58
N GLY A 74 2.88 -10.89 -4.52
CA GLY A 74 2.65 -10.15 -5.75
C GLY A 74 1.17 -9.96 -6.05
N PRO A 75 0.83 -9.46 -7.26
CA PRO A 75 -0.55 -9.24 -7.66
C PRO A 75 -1.42 -10.50 -7.67
N GLU A 76 -0.83 -11.67 -7.78
CA GLU A 76 -1.55 -12.94 -7.67
C GLU A 76 -2.05 -13.20 -6.24
N ASP A 77 -1.37 -12.67 -5.24
CA ASP A 77 -1.75 -12.79 -3.82
C ASP A 77 -2.65 -11.63 -3.37
N ALA A 78 -2.36 -10.43 -3.91
CA ALA A 78 -3.10 -9.20 -3.64
C ALA A 78 -3.64 -8.66 -4.97
N PRO A 79 -4.70 -9.26 -5.52
CA PRO A 79 -5.15 -8.97 -6.88
C PRO A 79 -5.70 -7.55 -7.03
N PRO A 80 -5.58 -6.96 -8.24
CA PRO A 80 -6.07 -5.61 -8.51
C PRO A 80 -7.57 -5.60 -8.85
N PHE A 81 -8.36 -6.37 -8.11
CA PHE A 81 -9.79 -6.55 -8.39
C PHE A 81 -10.62 -6.45 -7.12
N SER A 82 -11.84 -5.96 -7.29
CA SER A 82 -12.87 -5.92 -6.26
C SER A 82 -14.23 -5.87 -6.98
N ASP A 83 -15.26 -6.35 -6.32
CA ASP A 83 -16.64 -6.23 -6.79
C ASP A 83 -17.40 -5.10 -6.08
N LEU A 84 -16.69 -4.30 -5.28
CA LEU A 84 -17.26 -3.19 -4.53
C LEU A 84 -17.20 -1.89 -5.35
N PRO A 85 -18.11 -0.91 -5.07
CA PRO A 85 -17.96 0.43 -5.59
C PRO A 85 -16.63 1.05 -5.15
N PHE A 86 -16.07 1.94 -5.97
CA PHE A 86 -14.76 2.54 -5.68
C PHE A 86 -14.70 3.21 -4.30
N SER A 87 -15.75 3.93 -3.91
CA SER A 87 -15.80 4.56 -2.58
C SER A 87 -15.66 3.54 -1.44
N ALA A 88 -16.26 2.37 -1.60
CA ALA A 88 -16.14 1.29 -0.61
C ALA A 88 -14.74 0.67 -0.61
N VAL A 89 -14.08 0.59 -1.75
CA VAL A 89 -12.69 0.13 -1.84
C VAL A 89 -11.76 1.11 -1.09
N VAL A 90 -11.93 2.41 -1.31
CA VAL A 90 -11.16 3.45 -0.62
C VAL A 90 -11.38 3.39 0.89
N ASP A 91 -12.63 3.28 1.33
CA ASP A 91 -12.96 3.19 2.76
C ASP A 91 -12.38 1.93 3.40
N GLY A 92 -12.44 0.81 2.68
CA GLY A 92 -11.82 -0.44 3.12
C GLY A 92 -10.29 -0.32 3.24
N PHE A 93 -9.67 0.37 2.30
CA PHE A 93 -8.24 0.64 2.35
C PHE A 93 -7.88 1.52 3.56
N ARG A 94 -8.63 2.61 3.80
CA ARG A 94 -8.44 3.47 4.99
C ARG A 94 -8.50 2.65 6.28
N LEU A 95 -9.50 1.81 6.41
CA LEU A 95 -9.69 1.00 7.61
C LEU A 95 -8.54 0.00 7.80
N ALA A 96 -8.18 -0.72 6.73
CA ALA A 96 -7.10 -1.70 6.78
C ALA A 96 -5.75 -1.03 7.09
N ARG A 97 -5.46 0.13 6.46
CA ARG A 97 -4.23 0.88 6.73
C ARG A 97 -4.20 1.39 8.17
N GLN A 98 -5.32 1.84 8.72
CA GLN A 98 -5.37 2.28 10.10
C GLN A 98 -4.98 1.16 11.07
N GLN A 99 -5.40 -0.07 10.79
CA GLN A 99 -5.00 -1.23 11.59
C GLN A 99 -3.48 -1.47 11.55
N VAL A 100 -2.86 -1.34 10.37
CA VAL A 100 -1.40 -1.46 10.22
C VAL A 100 -0.69 -0.35 11.00
N VAL A 101 -1.15 0.89 10.85
CA VAL A 101 -0.57 2.04 11.54
C VAL A 101 -0.70 1.92 13.06
N ASP A 102 -1.86 1.50 13.55
CA ASP A 102 -2.07 1.29 14.99
C ASP A 102 -1.11 0.22 15.53
N LEU A 103 -0.95 -0.87 14.81
CA LEU A 103 0.02 -1.90 15.18
C LEU A 103 1.44 -1.33 15.25
N LEU A 104 1.88 -0.60 14.22
CA LEU A 104 3.21 0.00 14.17
C LEU A 104 3.44 1.00 15.32
N ARG A 105 2.42 1.75 15.71
CA ARG A 105 2.51 2.73 16.80
C ARG A 105 2.52 2.10 18.19
N ASP A 106 1.93 0.92 18.34
CA ASP A 106 1.88 0.20 19.61
C ASP A 106 3.14 -0.61 19.92
N LEU A 107 4.05 -0.74 18.96
CA LEU A 107 5.28 -1.51 19.15
C LEU A 107 6.24 -0.81 20.10
N THR A 108 6.92 -1.61 20.92
CA THR A 108 7.95 -1.11 21.84
C THR A 108 9.28 -0.93 21.10
N GLU A 109 10.21 -0.19 21.70
CA GLU A 109 11.57 -0.06 21.16
C GLU A 109 12.23 -1.43 21.01
N ALA A 110 11.99 -2.36 21.93
CA ALA A 110 12.50 -3.71 21.84
C ALA A 110 11.95 -4.46 20.62
N ASP A 111 10.68 -4.28 20.28
CA ASP A 111 10.08 -4.85 19.07
C ASP A 111 10.77 -4.36 17.81
N LEU A 112 11.12 -3.08 17.77
CA LEU A 112 11.78 -2.47 16.60
C LEU A 112 13.21 -3.01 16.39
N GLN A 113 13.80 -3.62 17.41
CA GLN A 113 15.13 -4.21 17.34
C GLN A 113 15.10 -5.71 17.01
N ARG A 114 13.91 -6.32 16.90
CA ARG A 114 13.80 -7.77 16.66
C ARG A 114 14.31 -8.11 15.26
N PRO A 115 15.13 -9.18 15.18
CA PRO A 115 15.65 -9.64 13.89
C PRO A 115 14.61 -10.42 13.10
N ALA A 116 14.71 -10.33 11.78
CA ALA A 116 13.91 -11.12 10.85
C ALA A 116 14.68 -11.27 9.53
N ASN A 117 14.21 -12.17 8.68
CA ASN A 117 14.76 -12.36 7.35
C ASN A 117 13.63 -12.23 6.32
N HIS A 118 13.92 -11.55 5.23
CA HIS A 118 13.07 -11.53 4.06
C HIS A 118 13.62 -12.55 3.05
N GLU A 119 12.76 -13.37 2.46
CA GLU A 119 13.21 -14.47 1.57
C GLU A 119 14.08 -14.01 0.40
N VAL A 120 13.90 -12.76 -0.07
CA VAL A 120 14.63 -12.23 -1.22
C VAL A 120 15.79 -11.35 -0.79
N THR A 121 15.57 -10.44 0.16
CA THR A 121 16.52 -9.37 0.51
C THR A 121 17.37 -9.66 1.74
N GLY A 122 17.13 -10.77 2.44
CA GLY A 122 17.93 -11.16 3.61
C GLY A 122 17.49 -10.45 4.89
N GLN A 123 18.44 -10.08 5.73
CA GLN A 123 18.15 -9.48 7.03
C GLN A 123 17.23 -8.28 6.91
N THR A 124 16.23 -8.23 7.77
CA THR A 124 15.25 -7.14 7.82
C THR A 124 14.83 -6.87 9.27
N SER A 125 13.95 -5.90 9.44
CA SER A 125 13.42 -5.47 10.73
C SER A 125 12.09 -4.76 10.49
N ILE A 126 11.34 -4.49 11.55
CA ILE A 126 10.09 -3.74 11.43
C ILE A 126 10.33 -2.35 10.82
N PRO A 127 11.33 -1.54 11.25
CA PRO A 127 11.60 -0.27 10.58
C PRO A 127 11.92 -0.41 9.09
N SER A 128 12.68 -1.43 8.70
CA SER A 128 13.01 -1.67 7.29
C SER A 128 11.76 -2.07 6.49
N GLU A 129 10.90 -2.90 7.05
CA GLU A 129 9.65 -3.29 6.38
C GLU A 129 8.67 -2.13 6.27
N ALA A 130 8.56 -1.28 7.29
CA ALA A 130 7.75 -0.07 7.22
C ALA A 130 8.24 0.86 6.09
N GLN A 131 9.55 1.02 5.94
CA GLN A 131 10.12 1.79 4.84
C GLN A 131 9.75 1.19 3.47
N ARG A 132 9.79 -0.15 3.33
CA ARG A 132 9.34 -0.82 2.10
C ARG A 132 7.87 -0.53 1.80
N PHE A 133 7.02 -0.54 2.81
CA PHE A 133 5.59 -0.24 2.62
C PHE A 133 5.42 1.19 2.11
N SER A 134 6.18 2.14 2.66
CA SER A 134 6.14 3.52 2.22
C SER A 134 6.67 3.68 0.78
N ASP A 135 7.73 2.98 0.42
CA ASP A 135 8.27 2.98 -0.95
C ASP A 135 7.25 2.39 -1.94
N HIS A 136 6.58 1.33 -1.56
CA HIS A 136 5.51 0.70 -2.34
C HIS A 136 4.35 1.67 -2.56
N ASP A 137 3.94 2.38 -1.51
CA ASP A 137 2.93 3.44 -1.61
C ASP A 137 3.34 4.51 -2.63
N ALA A 138 4.58 4.98 -2.55
CA ALA A 138 5.09 6.03 -3.43
C ALA A 138 5.09 5.59 -4.91
N GLU A 139 5.46 4.35 -5.19
CA GLU A 139 5.44 3.78 -6.54
C GLU A 139 4.02 3.76 -7.11
N HIS A 140 3.06 3.31 -6.32
CA HIS A 140 1.66 3.24 -6.76
C HIS A 140 1.01 4.63 -6.86
N LEU A 141 1.38 5.57 -6.00
CA LEU A 141 0.91 6.95 -6.12
C LEU A 141 1.38 7.56 -7.44
N GLN A 142 2.64 7.33 -7.82
CA GLN A 142 3.18 7.80 -9.11
C GLN A 142 2.42 7.17 -10.27
N GLN A 143 2.13 5.87 -10.18
CA GLN A 143 1.31 5.16 -11.17
C GLN A 143 -0.07 5.81 -11.33
N ILE A 144 -0.71 6.17 -10.23
CA ILE A 144 -2.02 6.85 -10.25
C ILE A 144 -1.90 8.23 -10.88
N HIS A 145 -0.88 9.03 -10.52
CA HIS A 145 -0.65 10.34 -11.13
C HIS A 145 -0.49 10.23 -12.65
N ASP A 146 0.24 9.24 -13.13
CA ASP A 146 0.45 9.01 -14.55
C ASP A 146 -0.87 8.67 -15.26
N LEU A 147 -1.70 7.84 -14.63
CA LEU A 147 -3.02 7.46 -15.16
C LEU A 147 -3.96 8.67 -15.22
N VAL A 148 -3.98 9.49 -14.17
CA VAL A 148 -4.78 10.71 -14.14
C VAL A 148 -4.37 11.68 -15.26
N ALA A 149 -3.07 11.87 -15.44
CA ALA A 149 -2.54 12.76 -16.47
C ALA A 149 -2.94 12.28 -17.88
N LYS A 150 -2.81 10.98 -18.16
CA LYS A 150 -3.21 10.40 -19.45
C LYS A 150 -4.71 10.54 -19.69
N TRP A 151 -5.52 10.29 -18.68
CA TRP A 151 -6.97 10.44 -18.80
C TRP A 151 -7.37 11.89 -19.08
N GLN A 152 -6.78 12.86 -18.38
CA GLN A 152 -7.08 14.28 -18.58
C GLN A 152 -6.74 14.73 -20.00
N ILE A 153 -5.67 14.22 -20.58
CA ILE A 153 -5.32 14.51 -21.99
C ILE A 153 -6.41 13.96 -22.92
N LEU A 154 -6.87 12.74 -22.70
CA LEU A 154 -7.92 12.13 -23.53
C LEU A 154 -9.25 12.90 -23.43
N GLU A 155 -9.59 13.41 -22.27
CA GLU A 155 -10.82 14.20 -22.08
C GLU A 155 -10.80 15.52 -22.84
N GLN A 156 -9.61 16.06 -23.15
CA GLN A 156 -9.47 17.31 -23.92
C GLN A 156 -9.62 17.11 -25.43
N GLU A 157 -9.56 15.89 -25.91
CA GLU A 157 -9.76 15.51 -27.30
C GLU A 157 -11.25 15.29 -27.59
#